data_5126221e9b20cf239915625e6b3c8b59
#
_entry.id   5126221e9b20cf239915625e6b3c8b59
#
_cell.length_a   1.000
_cell.length_b   1.000
_cell.length_c   1.000
_cell.angle_alpha   90.00
_cell.angle_beta   90.00
_cell.angle_gamma   90.00
#
_symmetry.space_group_name_H-M   'P 1'
#
loop_
_entity.id
_entity.type
_entity.pdbx_description
1 polymer ?
#
loop_
_entity_poly.entity_id
_entity_poly.type
_entity_poly.pdbx_seq_one_letter_code
_entity_poly.pdbx_strand_id
1 'polypeptide(L)'
;MLGVMFFSTIAAGLWLGTKWGRYEICGALISLLVFSFSSYPMHFPVFMVTGICLLFACGAGDVGGKFLICGTCALIWTVGLNGKWQREEDACRDWVYARMLYHQGNYTAANEAYHKLYPQLDERGEFLFEYGHSLYKSGRYDLSNSFLEQASLYSTDPMILNIIGKNYQEMQYYEKAETYYWASVHRLPGRIYPYYLLAKLYAEPGYRNREKFEKMQRIVLTKEPKVYSTAIREMRSEVEKIGDDWCKTKIDR
;
A
#
# COMPACT_ATOMS: atom_id res chain seq x y z
N MET A 1 -10.83 22.86 -1.51
CA MET A 1 -11.44 23.99 -0.76
C MET A 1 -10.68 24.32 0.53
N LEU A 2 -10.34 23.36 1.38
CA LEU A 2 -9.62 23.57 2.66
C LEU A 2 -8.22 24.22 2.51
N GLY A 3 -7.44 23.84 1.50
CA GLY A 3 -6.12 24.44 1.25
C GLY A 3 -6.18 25.94 0.93
N VAL A 4 -7.16 26.37 0.17
CA VAL A 4 -7.35 27.79 -0.18
C VAL A 4 -7.68 28.61 1.08
N MET A 5 -8.53 28.08 1.97
CA MET A 5 -8.86 28.75 3.24
C MET A 5 -7.64 28.86 4.17
N PHE A 6 -6.81 27.84 4.21
CA PHE A 6 -5.57 27.82 5.00
C PHE A 6 -4.58 28.89 4.51
N PHE A 7 -4.31 28.93 3.20
CA PHE A 7 -3.41 29.92 2.62
C PHE A 7 -3.96 31.36 2.75
N SER A 8 -5.27 31.56 2.61
CA SER A 8 -5.90 32.87 2.79
C SER A 8 -5.79 33.37 4.24
N THR A 9 -5.91 32.48 5.22
CA THR A 9 -5.75 32.81 6.65
C THR A 9 -4.31 33.22 6.98
N ILE A 10 -3.33 32.53 6.44
CA ILE A 10 -1.91 32.86 6.60
C ILE A 10 -1.59 34.20 5.93
N ALA A 11 -2.05 34.42 4.70
CA ALA A 11 -1.83 35.67 3.99
C ALA A 11 -2.46 36.87 4.73
N ALA A 12 -3.67 36.71 5.26
CA ALA A 12 -4.33 37.72 6.07
C ALA A 12 -3.57 38.00 7.39
N GLY A 13 -3.06 36.96 8.06
CA GLY A 13 -2.23 37.11 9.25
C GLY A 13 -0.93 37.87 9.00
N LEU A 14 -0.22 37.54 7.94
CA LEU A 14 1.01 38.23 7.52
C LEU A 14 0.73 39.70 7.14
N TRP A 15 -0.35 39.96 6.39
CA TRP A 15 -0.73 41.33 6.02
C TRP A 15 -1.07 42.17 7.26
N LEU A 16 -1.82 41.63 8.22
CA LEU A 16 -2.12 42.30 9.46
C LEU A 16 -0.87 42.53 10.32
N GLY A 17 0.01 41.55 10.44
CA GLY A 17 1.25 41.65 11.18
C GLY A 17 2.18 42.73 10.62
N THR A 18 2.31 42.84 9.30
CA THR A 18 3.09 43.90 8.65
C THR A 18 2.46 45.29 8.85
N LYS A 19 1.13 45.39 8.75
CA LYS A 19 0.39 46.64 8.99
C LYS A 19 0.57 47.18 10.42
N TRP A 20 0.72 46.27 11.40
CA TRP A 20 0.94 46.63 12.81
C TRP A 20 2.40 46.68 13.23
N GLY A 21 3.33 46.58 12.28
CA GLY A 21 4.79 46.65 12.55
C GLY A 21 5.37 45.45 13.30
N ARG A 22 4.66 44.27 13.30
CA ARG A 22 5.06 43.06 14.03
C ARG A 22 5.92 42.14 13.15
N TYR A 23 7.00 42.68 12.60
CA TYR A 23 7.85 41.98 11.64
C TYR A 23 8.49 40.72 12.20
N GLU A 24 8.83 40.71 13.50
CA GLU A 24 9.42 39.52 14.16
C GLU A 24 8.46 38.34 14.18
N ILE A 25 7.18 38.59 14.47
CA ILE A 25 6.14 37.54 14.50
C ILE A 25 5.86 37.05 13.08
N CYS A 26 5.82 37.95 12.10
CA CYS A 26 5.69 37.58 10.68
C CYS A 26 6.88 36.71 10.21
N GLY A 27 8.10 37.06 10.62
CA GLY A 27 9.30 36.27 10.34
C GLY A 27 9.26 34.87 10.95
N ALA A 28 8.80 34.75 12.20
CA ALA A 28 8.62 33.46 12.86
C ALA A 28 7.56 32.61 12.14
N LEU A 29 6.45 33.20 11.71
CA LEU A 29 5.41 32.47 10.97
C LEU A 29 5.91 31.99 9.59
N ILE A 30 6.66 32.82 8.87
CA ILE A 30 7.27 32.46 7.59
C ILE A 30 8.29 31.32 7.80
N SER A 31 9.14 31.40 8.82
CA SER A 31 10.13 30.37 9.13
C SER A 31 9.45 29.03 9.44
N LEU A 32 8.36 29.06 10.21
CA LEU A 32 7.57 27.86 10.52
C LEU A 32 6.93 27.26 9.26
N LEU A 33 6.46 28.08 8.33
CA LEU A 33 5.92 27.64 7.05
C LEU A 33 7.00 27.00 6.17
N VAL A 34 8.16 27.65 6.03
CA VAL A 34 9.29 27.11 5.25
C VAL A 34 9.73 25.76 5.82
N PHE A 35 9.84 25.65 7.15
CA PHE A 35 10.17 24.39 7.81
C PHE A 35 9.10 23.31 7.57
N SER A 36 7.81 23.70 7.53
CA SER A 36 6.70 22.80 7.24
C SER A 36 6.75 22.19 5.84
N PHE A 37 7.27 22.93 4.85
CA PHE A 37 7.46 22.42 3.50
C PHE A 37 8.64 21.44 3.38
N SER A 38 9.67 21.57 4.23
CA SER A 38 10.88 20.76 4.13
C SER A 38 10.86 19.47 4.96
N SER A 39 10.07 19.39 6.03
CA SER A 39 10.21 18.33 7.05
C SER A 39 8.90 17.67 7.52
N TYR A 40 7.78 17.93 6.89
CA TYR A 40 6.45 17.42 7.31
C TYR A 40 6.07 17.65 8.81
N PRO A 41 6.45 18.74 9.47
CA PRO A 41 6.18 18.94 10.89
C PRO A 41 4.72 19.19 11.21
N MET A 42 3.87 19.37 10.18
CA MET A 42 2.41 19.57 10.33
C MET A 42 1.69 18.38 10.99
N HIS A 43 2.37 17.23 11.07
CA HIS A 43 1.86 16.06 11.81
C HIS A 43 2.07 16.16 13.33
N PHE A 44 2.91 17.09 13.78
CA PHE A 44 3.13 17.27 15.21
C PHE A 44 2.18 18.35 15.76
N PRO A 45 1.33 18.03 16.76
CA PRO A 45 0.39 18.97 17.35
C PRO A 45 1.03 20.29 17.82
N VAL A 46 2.27 20.21 18.32
CA VAL A 46 3.05 21.37 18.78
C VAL A 46 3.24 22.40 17.67
N PHE A 47 3.59 22.00 16.46
CA PHE A 47 3.76 22.91 15.33
C PHE A 47 2.46 23.59 14.93
N MET A 48 1.35 22.84 14.96
CA MET A 48 0.03 23.37 14.66
C MET A 48 -0.40 24.41 15.69
N VAL A 49 -0.24 24.11 16.97
CA VAL A 49 -0.54 25.03 18.07
C VAL A 49 0.35 26.28 17.98
N THR A 50 1.65 26.12 17.72
CA THR A 50 2.58 27.25 17.57
C THR A 50 2.19 28.14 16.39
N GLY A 51 1.83 27.56 15.23
CA GLY A 51 1.37 28.29 14.05
C GLY A 51 0.09 29.09 14.34
N ILE A 52 -0.86 28.50 15.05
CA ILE A 52 -2.11 29.17 15.48
C ILE A 52 -1.79 30.31 16.43
N CYS A 53 -0.92 30.11 17.44
CA CYS A 53 -0.52 31.16 18.38
C CYS A 53 0.17 32.33 17.65
N LEU A 54 1.03 32.06 16.66
CA LEU A 54 1.66 33.10 15.85
C LEU A 54 0.66 33.87 14.98
N LEU A 55 -0.33 33.21 14.39
CA LEU A 55 -1.42 33.87 13.66
C LEU A 55 -2.24 34.78 14.56
N PHE A 56 -2.58 34.34 15.78
CA PHE A 56 -3.22 35.18 16.77
C PHE A 56 -2.38 36.39 17.16
N ALA A 57 -1.09 36.17 17.38
CA ALA A 57 -0.15 37.24 17.72
C ALA A 57 0.00 38.27 16.59
N CYS A 58 -0.07 37.88 15.34
CA CYS A 58 -0.10 38.80 14.18
C CYS A 58 -1.34 39.71 14.19
N GLY A 59 -2.51 39.15 14.59
CA GLY A 59 -3.81 39.84 14.52
C GLY A 59 -4.27 40.56 15.79
N ALA A 60 -3.49 40.53 16.90
CA ALA A 60 -3.90 41.03 18.20
C ALA A 60 -3.95 42.60 18.32
N GLY A 61 -4.47 43.28 17.30
CA GLY A 61 -4.81 44.67 17.35
C GLY A 61 -6.27 44.81 16.92
N ASP A 62 -7.06 45.70 17.18
CA ASP A 62 -8.44 46.13 16.88
C ASP A 62 -9.45 45.21 16.13
N VAL A 63 -9.09 43.98 15.73
CA VAL A 63 -9.95 43.08 14.95
C VAL A 63 -10.41 41.86 15.76
N GLY A 64 -10.61 42.05 17.08
CA GLY A 64 -10.77 40.99 18.07
C GLY A 64 -11.82 39.90 17.77
N GLY A 65 -12.95 40.23 17.17
CA GLY A 65 -14.04 39.26 16.96
C GLY A 65 -13.83 38.30 15.80
N LYS A 66 -13.36 38.78 14.64
CA LYS A 66 -13.18 37.95 13.44
C LYS A 66 -11.99 37.01 13.54
N PHE A 67 -10.90 37.44 14.22
CA PHE A 67 -9.72 36.63 14.48
C PHE A 67 -9.99 35.56 15.53
N LEU A 68 -10.83 35.83 16.54
CA LEU A 68 -11.23 34.84 17.54
C LEU A 68 -11.99 33.68 16.88
N ILE A 69 -12.89 34.00 15.92
CA ILE A 69 -13.66 33.00 15.18
C ILE A 69 -12.74 32.14 14.30
N CYS A 70 -11.80 32.75 13.56
CA CYS A 70 -10.83 31.99 12.76
C CYS A 70 -9.94 31.10 13.61
N GLY A 71 -9.50 31.57 14.78
CA GLY A 71 -8.67 30.81 15.69
C GLY A 71 -9.40 29.65 16.36
N THR A 72 -10.67 29.85 16.75
CA THR A 72 -11.48 28.75 17.29
C THR A 72 -11.80 27.70 16.22
N CYS A 73 -12.09 28.11 14.99
CA CYS A 73 -12.25 27.18 13.86
C CYS A 73 -10.96 26.39 13.58
N ALA A 74 -9.80 27.02 13.62
CA ALA A 74 -8.50 26.36 13.46
C ALA A 74 -8.21 25.37 14.61
N LEU A 75 -8.55 25.73 15.86
CA LEU A 75 -8.44 24.83 17.00
C LEU A 75 -9.35 23.62 16.90
N ILE A 76 -10.63 23.84 16.53
CA ILE A 76 -11.59 22.74 16.34
C ILE A 76 -11.09 21.80 15.23
N TRP A 77 -10.55 22.36 14.15
CA TRP A 77 -9.99 21.60 13.04
C TRP A 77 -8.74 20.78 13.45
N THR A 78 -7.82 21.38 14.22
CA THR A 78 -6.62 20.67 14.72
C THR A 78 -6.98 19.57 15.70
N VAL A 79 -7.96 19.80 16.60
CA VAL A 79 -8.44 18.76 17.54
C VAL A 79 -9.12 17.64 16.77
N GLY A 80 -9.93 17.95 15.76
CA GLY A 80 -10.59 16.96 14.90
C GLY A 80 -9.59 16.10 14.10
N LEU A 81 -8.57 16.75 13.53
CA LEU A 81 -7.49 16.04 12.83
C LEU A 81 -6.68 15.17 13.81
N ASN A 82 -6.32 15.70 14.98
CA ASN A 82 -5.55 14.97 15.98
C ASN A 82 -6.24 13.66 16.40
N GLY A 83 -7.56 13.68 16.56
CA GLY A 83 -8.33 12.47 16.87
C GLY A 83 -8.36 11.43 15.72
N LYS A 84 -8.26 11.85 14.46
CA LYS A 84 -8.10 10.94 13.31
C LYS A 84 -6.70 10.35 13.29
N TRP A 85 -5.67 11.18 13.43
CA TRP A 85 -4.27 10.76 13.43
C TRP A 85 -3.93 9.76 14.53
N GLN A 86 -4.41 10.01 15.77
CA GLN A 86 -4.20 9.09 16.89
C GLN A 86 -4.82 7.72 16.59
N ARG A 87 -6.03 7.68 16.05
CA ARG A 87 -6.66 6.41 15.65
C ARG A 87 -5.90 5.66 14.57
N GLU A 88 -5.37 6.36 13.57
CA GLU A 88 -4.53 5.76 12.54
C GLU A 88 -3.19 5.28 13.11
N GLU A 89 -2.58 6.02 14.03
CA GLU A 89 -1.34 5.63 14.69
C GLU A 89 -1.54 4.37 15.55
N ASP A 90 -2.62 4.33 16.34
CA ASP A 90 -2.99 3.17 17.13
C ASP A 90 -3.27 1.96 16.23
N ALA A 91 -4.03 2.16 15.15
CA ALA A 91 -4.28 1.12 14.16
C ALA A 91 -2.99 0.62 13.47
N CYS A 92 -2.03 1.50 13.19
CA CYS A 92 -0.72 1.08 12.66
C CYS A 92 0.09 0.27 13.68
N ARG A 93 -0.05 0.57 14.97
CA ARG A 93 0.59 -0.19 16.05
C ARG A 93 -0.03 -1.59 16.20
N ASP A 94 -1.36 -1.66 16.14
CA ASP A 94 -2.08 -2.92 16.17
C ASP A 94 -1.87 -3.76 14.91
N TRP A 95 -1.58 -3.12 13.77
CA TRP A 95 -1.19 -3.81 12.53
C TRP A 95 0.11 -4.62 12.71
N VAL A 96 1.07 -4.12 13.48
CA VAL A 96 2.29 -4.89 13.80
C VAL A 96 1.93 -6.20 14.51
N TYR A 97 0.93 -6.19 15.39
CA TYR A 97 0.44 -7.40 16.04
C TYR A 97 -0.21 -8.37 15.03
N ALA A 98 -1.06 -7.89 14.14
CA ALA A 98 -1.67 -8.72 13.10
C ALA A 98 -0.60 -9.37 12.19
N ARG A 99 0.44 -8.60 11.84
CA ARG A 99 1.60 -9.08 11.06
C ARG A 99 2.39 -10.16 11.82
N MET A 100 2.55 -10.02 13.12
CA MET A 100 3.19 -11.04 13.96
C MET A 100 2.42 -12.37 13.92
N LEU A 101 1.09 -12.32 14.08
CA LEU A 101 0.22 -13.51 13.96
C LEU A 101 0.33 -14.17 12.59
N TYR A 102 0.38 -13.36 11.52
CA TYR A 102 0.59 -13.84 10.16
C TYR A 102 1.92 -14.60 10.02
N HIS A 103 3.02 -14.04 10.52
CA HIS A 103 4.35 -14.69 10.46
C HIS A 103 4.45 -15.97 11.30
N GLN A 104 3.64 -16.08 12.36
CA GLN A 104 3.51 -17.30 13.15
C GLN A 104 2.66 -18.39 12.45
N GLY A 105 2.08 -18.08 11.28
CA GLY A 105 1.19 -18.99 10.56
C GLY A 105 -0.23 -19.08 11.12
N ASN A 106 -0.57 -18.27 12.11
CA ASN A 106 -1.93 -18.20 12.67
C ASN A 106 -2.81 -17.28 11.82
N TYR A 107 -3.12 -17.74 10.61
CA TYR A 107 -3.85 -16.91 9.63
C TYR A 107 -5.28 -16.59 10.05
N THR A 108 -5.92 -17.45 10.85
CA THR A 108 -7.29 -17.18 11.36
C THR A 108 -7.29 -15.98 12.29
N ALA A 109 -6.43 -15.98 13.31
CA ALA A 109 -6.31 -14.86 14.24
C ALA A 109 -5.77 -13.58 13.54
N ALA A 110 -4.85 -13.75 12.58
CA ALA A 110 -4.36 -12.63 11.78
C ALA A 110 -5.50 -11.98 10.97
N ASN A 111 -6.35 -12.77 10.31
CA ASN A 111 -7.49 -12.28 9.55
C ASN A 111 -8.50 -11.52 10.41
N GLU A 112 -8.76 -12.00 11.63
CA GLU A 112 -9.63 -11.28 12.58
C GLU A 112 -9.03 -9.94 13.00
N ALA A 113 -7.71 -9.91 13.26
CA ALA A 113 -7.00 -8.68 13.58
C ALA A 113 -7.00 -7.69 12.40
N TYR A 114 -6.68 -8.15 11.18
CA TYR A 114 -6.76 -7.31 9.98
C TYR A 114 -8.18 -6.78 9.75
N HIS A 115 -9.20 -7.60 9.94
CA HIS A 115 -10.58 -7.18 9.75
C HIS A 115 -10.99 -6.02 10.67
N LYS A 116 -10.55 -6.05 11.94
CA LYS A 116 -10.81 -4.97 12.91
C LYS A 116 -10.13 -3.66 12.53
N LEU A 117 -8.98 -3.74 11.87
CA LEU A 117 -8.17 -2.58 11.47
C LEU A 117 -8.58 -1.99 10.13
N TYR A 118 -9.31 -2.76 9.31
CA TYR A 118 -9.69 -2.37 7.95
C TYR A 118 -10.37 -0.99 7.88
N PRO A 119 -11.32 -0.59 8.76
CA PRO A 119 -11.98 0.72 8.66
C PRO A 119 -11.04 1.92 8.85
N GLN A 120 -9.85 1.72 9.41
CA GLN A 120 -8.84 2.77 9.64
C GLN A 120 -7.71 2.75 8.61
N LEU A 121 -7.48 1.60 7.94
CA LEU A 121 -6.32 1.36 7.09
C LEU A 121 -6.70 0.95 5.65
N ASP A 122 -7.96 1.14 5.26
CA ASP A 122 -8.53 0.74 3.96
C ASP A 122 -7.90 1.44 2.75
N GLU A 123 -7.27 2.60 2.94
CA GLU A 123 -6.55 3.34 1.90
C GLU A 123 -5.04 2.97 1.83
N ARG A 124 -4.55 2.06 2.70
CA ARG A 124 -3.14 1.67 2.71
C ARG A 124 -2.90 0.40 1.90
N GLY A 125 -2.28 0.57 0.73
CA GLY A 125 -2.03 -0.55 -0.20
C GLY A 125 -1.23 -1.71 0.42
N GLU A 126 -0.25 -1.42 1.29
CA GLU A 126 0.53 -2.43 1.99
C GLU A 126 -0.31 -3.25 2.97
N PHE A 127 -1.19 -2.59 3.72
CA PHE A 127 -2.12 -3.23 4.63
C PHE A 127 -3.09 -4.15 3.87
N LEU A 128 -3.70 -3.63 2.80
CA LEU A 128 -4.61 -4.39 1.95
C LEU A 128 -3.93 -5.61 1.31
N PHE A 129 -2.67 -5.45 0.89
CA PHE A 129 -1.87 -6.55 0.36
C PHE A 129 -1.62 -7.65 1.40
N GLU A 130 -1.19 -7.28 2.62
CA GLU A 130 -0.94 -8.24 3.69
C GLU A 130 -2.22 -8.96 4.13
N TYR A 131 -3.33 -8.23 4.24
CA TYR A 131 -4.62 -8.82 4.58
C TYR A 131 -5.09 -9.78 3.47
N GLY A 132 -5.06 -9.36 2.21
CA GLY A 132 -5.39 -10.22 1.07
C GLY A 132 -4.50 -11.47 1.01
N HIS A 133 -3.19 -11.34 1.28
CA HIS A 133 -2.28 -12.46 1.31
C HIS A 133 -2.56 -13.42 2.51
N SER A 134 -2.94 -12.89 3.66
CA SER A 134 -3.35 -13.71 4.80
C SER A 134 -4.62 -14.51 4.51
N LEU A 135 -5.58 -13.89 3.81
CA LEU A 135 -6.80 -14.55 3.34
C LEU A 135 -6.48 -15.66 2.31
N TYR A 136 -5.55 -15.43 1.38
CA TYR A 136 -5.05 -16.47 0.48
C TYR A 136 -4.49 -17.67 1.26
N LYS A 137 -3.65 -17.41 2.27
CA LYS A 137 -3.05 -18.47 3.11
C LYS A 137 -4.08 -19.27 3.92
N SER A 138 -5.21 -18.67 4.25
CA SER A 138 -6.33 -19.32 4.93
C SER A 138 -7.36 -19.97 3.98
N GLY A 139 -7.13 -19.96 2.67
CA GLY A 139 -8.02 -20.57 1.66
C GLY A 139 -9.27 -19.73 1.33
N ARG A 140 -9.34 -18.47 1.77
CA ARG A 140 -10.47 -17.55 1.51
C ARG A 140 -10.24 -16.76 0.23
N TYR A 141 -10.18 -17.44 -0.92
CA TYR A 141 -9.71 -16.92 -2.19
C TYR A 141 -10.52 -15.73 -2.74
N ASP A 142 -11.86 -15.80 -2.67
CA ASP A 142 -12.72 -14.71 -3.16
C ASP A 142 -12.50 -13.40 -2.38
N LEU A 143 -12.46 -13.51 -1.05
CA LEU A 143 -12.17 -12.35 -0.20
C LEU A 143 -10.76 -11.84 -0.40
N SER A 144 -9.78 -12.75 -0.54
CA SER A 144 -8.41 -12.38 -0.87
C SER A 144 -8.34 -11.55 -2.15
N ASN A 145 -9.05 -11.97 -3.21
CA ASN A 145 -9.09 -11.21 -4.47
C ASN A 145 -9.67 -9.82 -4.27
N SER A 146 -10.77 -9.68 -3.53
CA SER A 146 -11.39 -8.37 -3.26
C SER A 146 -10.41 -7.38 -2.62
N PHE A 147 -9.64 -7.80 -1.60
CA PHE A 147 -8.65 -6.95 -0.94
C PHE A 147 -7.41 -6.70 -1.79
N LEU A 148 -6.96 -7.69 -2.57
CA LEU A 148 -5.82 -7.55 -3.46
C LEU A 148 -6.13 -6.64 -4.66
N GLU A 149 -7.35 -6.67 -5.19
CA GLU A 149 -7.81 -5.74 -6.22
C GLU A 149 -7.83 -4.29 -5.69
N GLN A 150 -8.32 -4.08 -4.47
CA GLN A 150 -8.21 -2.78 -3.81
C GLN A 150 -6.75 -2.37 -3.61
N ALA A 151 -5.87 -3.26 -3.14
CA ALA A 151 -4.44 -3.00 -2.99
C ALA A 151 -3.78 -2.57 -4.31
N SER A 152 -4.25 -3.11 -5.45
CA SER A 152 -3.73 -2.77 -6.78
C SER A 152 -3.99 -1.33 -7.21
N LEU A 153 -4.94 -0.63 -6.57
CA LEU A 153 -5.20 0.80 -6.80
C LEU A 153 -4.11 1.69 -6.19
N TYR A 154 -3.46 1.21 -5.13
CA TYR A 154 -2.44 1.94 -4.37
C TYR A 154 -1.02 1.45 -4.64
N SER A 155 -0.86 0.24 -5.18
CA SER A 155 0.46 -0.39 -5.40
C SER A 155 0.57 -1.01 -6.79
N THR A 156 1.73 -0.80 -7.42
CA THR A 156 2.06 -1.42 -8.70
C THR A 156 2.86 -2.72 -8.56
N ASP A 157 2.95 -3.31 -7.36
CA ASP A 157 3.71 -4.54 -7.14
C ASP A 157 3.10 -5.71 -7.94
N PRO A 158 3.86 -6.35 -8.84
CA PRO A 158 3.37 -7.50 -9.60
C PRO A 158 3.05 -8.72 -8.73
N MET A 159 3.51 -8.75 -7.47
CA MET A 159 3.18 -9.82 -6.53
C MET A 159 1.67 -9.88 -6.24
N ILE A 160 0.99 -8.73 -6.22
CA ILE A 160 -0.48 -8.65 -6.08
C ILE A 160 -1.14 -9.48 -7.19
N LEU A 161 -0.76 -9.24 -8.45
CA LEU A 161 -1.31 -9.97 -9.60
C LEU A 161 -1.00 -11.47 -9.55
N ASN A 162 0.19 -11.83 -9.07
CA ASN A 162 0.56 -13.23 -8.92
C ASN A 162 -0.30 -13.95 -7.88
N ILE A 163 -0.65 -13.29 -6.78
CA ILE A 163 -1.50 -13.91 -5.75
C ILE A 163 -2.94 -13.99 -6.23
N ILE A 164 -3.47 -12.97 -6.90
CA ILE A 164 -4.80 -13.02 -7.53
C ILE A 164 -4.86 -14.19 -8.54
N GLY A 165 -3.84 -14.33 -9.38
CA GLY A 165 -3.73 -15.46 -10.32
C GLY A 165 -3.74 -16.81 -9.60
N LYS A 166 -3.01 -16.95 -8.49
CA LYS A 166 -3.03 -18.17 -7.66
C LYS A 166 -4.42 -18.44 -7.08
N ASN A 167 -5.09 -17.41 -6.55
CA ASN A 167 -6.44 -17.55 -6.06
C ASN A 167 -7.39 -18.13 -7.14
N TYR A 168 -7.33 -17.57 -8.35
CA TYR A 168 -8.13 -18.08 -9.46
C TYR A 168 -7.73 -19.50 -9.87
N GLN A 169 -6.44 -19.85 -9.82
CA GLN A 169 -5.97 -21.22 -10.06
C GLN A 169 -6.52 -22.20 -9.04
N GLU A 170 -6.48 -21.89 -7.73
CA GLU A 170 -7.05 -22.71 -6.66
C GLU A 170 -8.57 -22.88 -6.80
N MET A 171 -9.26 -21.86 -7.30
CA MET A 171 -10.69 -21.92 -7.63
C MET A 171 -10.98 -22.58 -9.00
N GLN A 172 -9.96 -23.09 -9.70
CA GLN A 172 -10.03 -23.72 -11.02
C GLN A 172 -10.51 -22.77 -12.16
N TYR A 173 -10.44 -21.47 -11.96
CA TYR A 173 -10.70 -20.48 -13.02
C TYR A 173 -9.41 -20.19 -13.81
N TYR A 174 -8.94 -21.19 -14.56
CA TYR A 174 -7.60 -21.21 -15.17
C TYR A 174 -7.35 -20.08 -16.17
N GLU A 175 -8.36 -19.71 -16.98
CA GLU A 175 -8.25 -18.61 -17.95
C GLU A 175 -8.03 -17.26 -17.25
N LYS A 176 -8.72 -17.03 -16.12
CA LYS A 176 -8.52 -15.85 -15.30
C LYS A 176 -7.12 -15.85 -14.68
N ALA A 177 -6.68 -16.99 -14.15
CA ALA A 177 -5.33 -17.14 -13.60
C ALA A 177 -4.27 -16.82 -14.66
N GLU A 178 -4.41 -17.35 -15.89
CA GLU A 178 -3.53 -17.05 -17.03
C GLU A 178 -3.47 -15.54 -17.31
N THR A 179 -4.62 -14.88 -17.34
CA THR A 179 -4.72 -13.43 -17.58
C THR A 179 -3.94 -12.62 -16.56
N TYR A 180 -4.09 -12.93 -15.26
CA TYR A 180 -3.38 -12.22 -14.18
C TYR A 180 -1.88 -12.51 -14.17
N TYR A 181 -1.45 -13.73 -14.48
CA TYR A 181 -0.03 -14.04 -14.60
C TYR A 181 0.62 -13.31 -15.78
N TRP A 182 -0.08 -13.23 -16.92
CA TRP A 182 0.40 -12.44 -18.06
C TRP A 182 0.43 -10.94 -17.74
N ALA A 183 -0.54 -10.40 -17.02
CA ALA A 183 -0.51 -9.02 -16.55
C ALA A 183 0.72 -8.76 -15.65
N SER A 184 1.09 -9.72 -14.79
CA SER A 184 2.31 -9.66 -13.99
C SER A 184 3.58 -9.68 -14.85
N VAL A 185 3.64 -10.54 -15.88
CA VAL A 185 4.73 -10.58 -16.87
C VAL A 185 4.90 -9.23 -17.56
N HIS A 186 3.80 -8.64 -18.03
CA HIS A 186 3.85 -7.34 -18.73
C HIS A 186 4.30 -6.21 -17.81
N ARG A 187 3.94 -6.26 -16.53
CA ARG A 187 4.35 -5.24 -15.54
C ARG A 187 5.83 -5.28 -15.23
N LEU A 188 6.42 -6.47 -15.10
CA LEU A 188 7.86 -6.67 -14.88
C LEU A 188 8.40 -7.87 -15.68
N PRO A 189 8.69 -7.69 -17.00
CA PRO A 189 9.13 -8.78 -17.87
C PRO A 189 10.45 -9.45 -17.46
N GLY A 190 11.27 -8.74 -16.67
CA GLY A 190 12.56 -9.24 -16.15
C GLY A 190 12.44 -10.30 -15.05
N ARG A 191 11.30 -10.46 -14.41
CA ARG A 191 11.08 -11.44 -13.34
C ARG A 191 10.82 -12.84 -13.88
N ILE A 192 11.45 -13.86 -13.27
CA ILE A 192 11.27 -15.28 -13.64
C ILE A 192 9.96 -15.82 -13.05
N TYR A 193 9.58 -15.36 -11.86
CA TYR A 193 8.49 -15.92 -11.08
C TYR A 193 7.13 -16.01 -11.80
N PRO A 194 6.65 -14.99 -12.53
CA PRO A 194 5.39 -15.11 -13.27
C PRO A 194 5.43 -16.17 -14.39
N TYR A 195 6.58 -16.35 -15.07
CA TYR A 195 6.74 -17.41 -16.07
C TYR A 195 6.72 -18.81 -15.45
N TYR A 196 7.30 -18.95 -14.25
CA TYR A 196 7.22 -20.18 -13.47
C TYR A 196 5.77 -20.50 -13.10
N LEU A 197 4.97 -19.50 -12.67
CA LEU A 197 3.55 -19.70 -12.36
C LEU A 197 2.74 -20.11 -13.61
N LEU A 198 3.02 -19.49 -14.77
CA LEU A 198 2.42 -19.89 -16.05
C LEU A 198 2.80 -21.33 -16.43
N ALA A 199 4.06 -21.74 -16.23
CA ALA A 199 4.48 -23.10 -16.48
C ALA A 199 3.69 -24.09 -15.61
N LYS A 200 3.54 -23.81 -14.32
CA LYS A 200 2.73 -24.64 -13.42
C LYS A 200 1.26 -24.69 -13.83
N LEU A 201 0.70 -23.55 -14.20
CA LEU A 201 -0.69 -23.48 -14.68
C LEU A 201 -0.92 -24.37 -15.89
N TYR A 202 0.00 -24.35 -16.89
CA TYR A 202 -0.14 -25.18 -18.07
C TYR A 202 0.15 -26.67 -17.83
N ALA A 203 0.70 -27.01 -16.67
CA ALA A 203 0.88 -28.39 -16.23
C ALA A 203 -0.33 -28.96 -15.48
N GLU A 204 -1.24 -28.09 -15.01
CA GLU A 204 -2.45 -28.51 -14.28
C GLU A 204 -3.31 -29.46 -15.08
N PRO A 205 -3.81 -30.57 -14.49
CA PRO A 205 -4.63 -31.56 -15.23
C PRO A 205 -5.85 -30.97 -15.93
N GLY A 206 -6.49 -29.96 -15.30
CA GLY A 206 -7.68 -29.30 -15.85
C GLY A 206 -7.41 -28.25 -16.91
N TYR A 207 -6.13 -27.87 -17.14
CA TYR A 207 -5.73 -26.81 -18.08
C TYR A 207 -4.48 -27.17 -18.88
N ARG A 208 -4.22 -28.47 -19.04
CA ARG A 208 -2.98 -28.98 -19.60
C ARG A 208 -2.73 -28.52 -21.04
N ASN A 209 -1.62 -27.82 -21.27
CA ASN A 209 -1.16 -27.39 -22.60
C ASN A 209 0.34 -27.53 -22.71
N ARG A 210 0.78 -28.56 -23.46
CA ARG A 210 2.19 -28.93 -23.58
C ARG A 210 3.01 -27.85 -24.29
N GLU A 211 2.51 -27.30 -25.37
CA GLU A 211 3.23 -26.30 -26.18
C GLU A 211 3.48 -25.03 -25.35
N LYS A 212 2.43 -24.53 -24.68
CA LYS A 212 2.55 -23.38 -23.78
C LYS A 212 3.50 -23.68 -22.62
N PHE A 213 3.43 -24.88 -22.05
CA PHE A 213 4.34 -25.29 -20.96
C PHE A 213 5.80 -25.27 -21.41
N GLU A 214 6.16 -25.94 -22.53
CA GLU A 214 7.53 -26.01 -23.04
C GLU A 214 8.09 -24.61 -23.34
N LYS A 215 7.24 -23.70 -23.84
CA LYS A 215 7.62 -22.29 -24.04
C LYS A 215 7.98 -21.60 -22.72
N MET A 216 7.16 -21.75 -21.69
CA MET A 216 7.43 -21.14 -20.37
C MET A 216 8.60 -21.80 -19.68
N GLN A 217 8.73 -23.13 -19.73
CA GLN A 217 9.87 -23.88 -19.23
C GLN A 217 11.17 -23.34 -19.80
N ARG A 218 11.26 -23.19 -21.15
CA ARG A 218 12.45 -22.63 -21.78
C ARG A 218 12.81 -21.26 -21.23
N ILE A 219 11.82 -20.38 -21.06
CA ILE A 219 12.04 -19.04 -20.50
C ILE A 219 12.57 -19.13 -19.05
N VAL A 220 11.97 -19.97 -18.19
CA VAL A 220 12.38 -20.12 -16.79
C VAL A 220 13.82 -20.64 -16.69
N LEU A 221 14.21 -21.58 -17.56
CA LEU A 221 15.53 -22.19 -17.55
C LEU A 221 16.64 -21.28 -18.10
N THR A 222 16.33 -20.53 -19.18
CA THR A 222 17.34 -19.74 -19.91
C THR A 222 17.43 -18.28 -19.46
N LYS A 223 16.35 -17.72 -18.89
CA LYS A 223 16.32 -16.31 -18.50
C LYS A 223 17.29 -16.03 -17.35
N GLU A 224 18.20 -15.07 -17.55
CA GLU A 224 19.13 -14.66 -16.50
C GLU A 224 18.42 -13.82 -15.42
N PRO A 225 18.55 -14.20 -14.12
CA PRO A 225 18.02 -13.42 -13.03
C PRO A 225 18.93 -12.23 -12.70
N LYS A 226 18.35 -11.13 -12.19
CA LYS A 226 19.17 -10.01 -11.65
C LYS A 226 20.06 -10.45 -10.47
N VAL A 227 19.58 -11.38 -9.65
CA VAL A 227 20.28 -11.94 -8.51
C VAL A 227 19.99 -13.44 -8.46
N TYR A 228 21.02 -14.26 -8.37
CA TYR A 228 20.87 -15.70 -8.17
C TYR A 228 20.45 -16.00 -6.74
N SER A 229 19.39 -16.77 -6.56
CA SER A 229 18.87 -17.18 -5.25
C SER A 229 18.51 -18.67 -5.25
N THR A 230 18.42 -19.25 -4.04
CA THR A 230 17.94 -20.63 -3.86
C THR A 230 16.55 -20.83 -4.44
N ALA A 231 15.65 -19.84 -4.28
CA ALA A 231 14.30 -19.89 -4.83
C ALA A 231 14.29 -20.04 -6.36
N ILE A 232 15.20 -19.37 -7.08
CA ILE A 232 15.29 -19.52 -8.55
C ILE A 232 15.77 -20.94 -8.93
N ARG A 233 16.71 -21.51 -8.19
CA ARG A 233 17.15 -22.90 -8.42
C ARG A 233 16.00 -23.89 -8.18
N GLU A 234 15.25 -23.71 -7.13
CA GLU A 234 14.08 -24.54 -6.82
C GLU A 234 13.01 -24.45 -7.91
N MET A 235 12.66 -23.24 -8.37
CA MET A 235 11.72 -23.05 -9.48
C MET A 235 12.18 -23.76 -10.76
N ARG A 236 13.47 -23.65 -11.12
CA ARG A 236 14.05 -24.33 -12.29
C ARG A 236 13.98 -25.84 -12.15
N SER A 237 14.44 -26.38 -11.01
CA SER A 237 14.39 -27.82 -10.73
C SER A 237 12.96 -28.38 -10.76
N GLU A 238 11.98 -27.63 -10.24
CA GLU A 238 10.58 -28.04 -10.27
C GLU A 238 10.03 -28.10 -11.69
N VAL A 239 10.30 -27.07 -12.51
CA VAL A 239 9.85 -27.03 -13.90
C VAL A 239 10.54 -28.10 -14.76
N GLU A 240 11.82 -28.43 -14.51
CA GLU A 240 12.51 -29.55 -15.15
C GLU A 240 11.83 -30.88 -14.81
N LYS A 241 11.57 -31.16 -13.53
CA LYS A 241 10.88 -32.38 -13.09
C LYS A 241 9.51 -32.55 -13.77
N ILE A 242 8.71 -31.47 -13.83
CA ILE A 242 7.41 -31.50 -14.51
C ILE A 242 7.59 -31.87 -15.99
N GLY A 243 8.60 -31.32 -16.66
CA GLY A 243 8.92 -31.63 -18.06
C GLY A 243 9.32 -33.09 -18.25
N ASP A 244 10.16 -33.63 -17.37
CA ASP A 244 10.62 -35.03 -17.42
C ASP A 244 9.46 -36.01 -17.21
N ASP A 245 8.53 -35.73 -16.32
CA ASP A 245 7.35 -36.56 -16.08
C ASP A 245 6.41 -36.58 -17.30
N TRP A 246 6.36 -35.50 -18.07
CA TRP A 246 5.63 -35.49 -19.35
C TRP A 246 6.32 -36.32 -20.44
N CYS A 247 7.64 -36.43 -20.40
CA CYS A 247 8.37 -37.29 -21.33
C CYS A 247 8.19 -38.78 -21.02
N LYS A 248 8.15 -39.16 -19.73
CA LYS A 248 7.94 -40.55 -19.28
C LYS A 248 6.53 -41.05 -19.64
N THR A 249 5.50 -40.26 -19.41
CA THR A 249 4.11 -40.64 -19.76
C THR A 249 3.86 -40.86 -21.25
N LYS A 250 4.82 -40.51 -22.11
CA LYS A 250 4.75 -40.77 -23.57
C LYS A 250 5.41 -42.11 -23.97
N ILE A 251 6.28 -42.66 -23.13
CA ILE A 251 7.01 -43.93 -23.43
C ILE A 251 6.11 -45.14 -23.05
N ASP A 252 5.18 -44.96 -22.12
CA ASP A 252 4.28 -46.00 -21.63
C ASP A 252 2.94 -46.12 -22.41
N ARG A 253 2.82 -45.49 -23.56
CA ARG A 253 1.68 -45.61 -24.49
C ARG A 253 2.13 -46.04 -25.86
#